data_f42f8ebb8ce69c2657526a6f424cb135
#
_entry.id   f42f8ebb8ce69c2657526a6f424cb135
#
_cell.length_a   1.000
_cell.length_b   1.000
_cell.length_c   1.000
_cell.angle_alpha   90.00
_cell.angle_beta   90.00
_cell.angle_gamma   90.00
#
_symmetry.space_group_name_H-M   'P 1'
#
loop_
_entity.id
_entity.type
_entity.pdbx_description
1 polymer ?
#
loop_
_entity_poly.entity_id
_entity_poly.type
_entity_poly.pdbx_seq_one_letter_code
_entity_poly.pdbx_strand_id
1 'polypeptide(L)'
;GALPAELHPHIRVSDMPLSPLGAYGRTKLHGEQAVEATGCRAVIVRTAWLYSEYGHNFLKTMLRLTSERETLRVVFDQVGTPTYAGDLALAIFSIIESERYAGNEGVYHFTDEGVCSWYDFAVEIAAAAGHGTCRIIPCHTSEYPTKAQRPAYSVLDKTKFKQTFQMDIPHWREAMKYCLEKLR
;
A
#
# COMPACT_ATOMS: atom_id res chain seq x y z
N GLY A 1 16.34 18.51 -5.24
CA GLY A 1 16.10 18.40 -6.67
C GLY A 1 15.42 17.08 -6.94
N ALA A 2 14.26 17.08 -7.58
CA ALA A 2 13.60 15.86 -8.01
C ALA A 2 14.55 15.10 -8.95
N LEU A 3 14.80 13.81 -8.68
CA LEU A 3 15.51 12.94 -9.59
C LEU A 3 14.68 12.82 -10.89
N PRO A 4 15.30 12.92 -12.07
CA PRO A 4 14.60 12.76 -13.33
C PRO A 4 13.84 11.43 -13.37
N ALA A 5 12.66 11.40 -13.97
CA ALA A 5 11.83 10.21 -14.12
C ALA A 5 12.56 9.03 -14.78
N GLU A 6 13.62 9.29 -15.52
CA GLU A 6 14.50 8.32 -16.17
C GLU A 6 15.29 7.44 -15.19
N LEU A 7 15.51 7.90 -13.93
CA LEU A 7 16.27 7.15 -12.92
C LEU A 7 15.41 6.14 -12.11
N HIS A 8 14.08 6.22 -12.21
CA HIS A 8 13.17 5.31 -11.51
C HIS A 8 12.02 4.82 -12.41
N PRO A 9 12.32 4.07 -13.50
CA PRO A 9 11.30 3.66 -14.45
C PRO A 9 10.20 2.76 -13.87
N HIS A 10 10.37 2.30 -12.64
CA HIS A 10 9.43 1.40 -11.96
C HIS A 10 8.59 2.09 -10.87
N ILE A 11 9.00 3.25 -10.37
CA ILE A 11 8.22 4.00 -9.36
C ILE A 11 7.09 4.74 -10.07
N ARG A 12 5.85 4.49 -9.65
CA ARG A 12 4.67 5.13 -10.25
C ARG A 12 4.44 6.50 -9.64
N VAL A 13 4.49 7.54 -10.47
CA VAL A 13 4.07 8.90 -10.10
C VAL A 13 2.60 9.11 -10.46
N SER A 14 1.93 10.06 -9.77
CA SER A 14 0.47 10.27 -9.91
C SER A 14 0.02 10.65 -11.32
N ASP A 15 0.89 11.27 -12.09
CA ASP A 15 0.59 11.83 -13.42
C ASP A 15 0.98 10.88 -14.57
N MET A 16 1.47 9.67 -14.27
CA MET A 16 1.78 8.65 -15.28
C MET A 16 0.50 8.10 -15.93
N PRO A 17 0.55 7.77 -17.25
CA PRO A 17 -0.53 7.08 -17.92
C PRO A 17 -0.85 5.74 -17.23
N LEU A 18 -2.15 5.48 -17.01
CA LEU A 18 -2.62 4.27 -16.36
C LEU A 18 -2.79 3.15 -17.38
N SER A 19 -2.22 1.98 -17.09
CA SER A 19 -2.38 0.75 -17.87
C SER A 19 -2.78 -0.40 -16.97
N PRO A 20 -4.06 -0.51 -16.56
CA PRO A 20 -4.51 -1.54 -15.64
C PRO A 20 -4.48 -2.93 -16.27
N LEU A 21 -3.77 -3.87 -15.62
CA LEU A 21 -3.60 -5.24 -16.10
C LEU A 21 -4.84 -6.12 -15.91
N GLY A 22 -5.75 -5.78 -15.02
CA GLY A 22 -6.90 -6.62 -14.66
C GLY A 22 -8.21 -5.86 -14.48
N ALA A 23 -9.31 -6.59 -14.31
CA ALA A 23 -10.65 -6.03 -14.13
C ALA A 23 -10.72 -5.07 -12.93
N TYR A 24 -10.10 -5.43 -11.80
CA TYR A 24 -10.04 -4.57 -10.62
C TYR A 24 -9.40 -3.20 -10.92
N GLY A 25 -8.24 -3.19 -11.58
CA GLY A 25 -7.58 -1.93 -11.97
C GLY A 25 -8.43 -1.09 -12.92
N ARG A 26 -9.10 -1.74 -13.91
CA ARG A 26 -10.01 -1.03 -14.82
C ARG A 26 -11.20 -0.41 -14.09
N THR A 27 -11.83 -1.13 -13.15
CA THR A 27 -12.96 -0.56 -12.38
C THR A 27 -12.54 0.61 -11.51
N LYS A 28 -11.33 0.58 -10.93
CA LYS A 28 -10.79 1.73 -10.18
C LYS A 28 -10.54 2.94 -11.08
N LEU A 29 -9.95 2.72 -12.25
CA LEU A 29 -9.74 3.78 -13.24
C LEU A 29 -11.06 4.38 -13.72
N HIS A 30 -12.07 3.55 -14.03
CA HIS A 30 -13.38 4.05 -14.41
C HIS A 30 -14.04 4.86 -13.28
N GLY A 31 -13.84 4.48 -12.01
CA GLY A 31 -14.31 5.26 -10.85
C GLY A 31 -13.67 6.65 -10.78
N GLU A 32 -12.36 6.76 -10.99
CA GLU A 32 -11.66 8.05 -11.07
C GLU A 32 -12.22 8.91 -12.23
N GLN A 33 -12.31 8.32 -13.42
CA GLN A 33 -12.84 9.00 -14.61
C GLN A 33 -14.30 9.46 -14.42
N ALA A 34 -15.12 8.66 -13.73
CA ALA A 34 -16.48 9.04 -13.40
C ALA A 34 -16.54 10.25 -12.46
N VAL A 35 -15.67 10.32 -11.47
CA VAL A 35 -15.53 11.50 -10.58
C VAL A 35 -15.10 12.72 -11.38
N GLU A 36 -14.07 12.59 -12.22
CA GLU A 36 -13.58 13.69 -13.08
C GLU A 36 -14.65 14.21 -14.03
N ALA A 37 -15.44 13.30 -14.64
CA ALA A 37 -16.50 13.64 -15.58
C ALA A 37 -17.66 14.44 -14.95
N THR A 38 -17.81 14.41 -13.62
CA THR A 38 -18.82 15.25 -12.94
C THR A 38 -18.43 16.72 -12.90
N GLY A 39 -17.17 17.05 -13.15
CA GLY A 39 -16.62 18.41 -12.97
C GLY A 39 -16.55 18.86 -11.51
N CYS A 40 -16.76 17.96 -10.54
CA CYS A 40 -16.63 18.33 -9.14
C CYS A 40 -15.16 18.53 -8.76
N ARG A 41 -14.94 19.38 -7.77
CA ARG A 41 -13.61 19.57 -7.17
C ARG A 41 -13.32 18.36 -6.29
N ALA A 42 -12.31 17.58 -6.65
CA ALA A 42 -12.01 16.32 -5.97
C ALA A 42 -10.51 16.16 -5.69
N VAL A 43 -10.20 15.60 -4.53
CA VAL A 43 -8.89 15.06 -4.18
C VAL A 43 -9.01 13.53 -4.23
N ILE A 44 -8.34 12.89 -5.17
CA ILE A 44 -8.33 11.45 -5.35
C ILE A 44 -7.04 10.90 -4.77
N VAL A 45 -7.13 10.05 -3.75
CA VAL A 45 -5.96 9.43 -3.12
C VAL A 45 -5.89 7.96 -3.50
N ARG A 46 -4.89 7.59 -4.33
CA ARG A 46 -4.58 6.20 -4.66
C ARG A 46 -3.71 5.60 -3.57
N THR A 47 -4.01 4.37 -3.18
CA THR A 47 -3.26 3.60 -2.19
C THR A 47 -3.00 2.17 -2.65
N ALA A 48 -2.13 1.45 -1.93
CA ALA A 48 -1.80 0.05 -2.20
C ALA A 48 -1.59 -0.71 -0.88
N TRP A 49 -1.76 -2.04 -0.92
CA TRP A 49 -1.45 -2.97 0.18
C TRP A 49 -2.07 -2.57 1.53
N LEU A 50 -3.32 -2.14 1.50
CA LEU A 50 -4.03 -1.64 2.68
C LEU A 50 -4.30 -2.77 3.70
N TYR A 51 -3.99 -2.50 4.96
CA TYR A 51 -4.28 -3.38 6.08
C TYR A 51 -4.74 -2.59 7.31
N SER A 52 -5.39 -3.28 8.24
CA SER A 52 -5.83 -2.70 9.51
C SER A 52 -6.13 -3.80 10.54
N GLU A 53 -6.44 -3.40 11.76
CA GLU A 53 -7.00 -4.26 12.79
C GLU A 53 -8.41 -4.79 12.44
N TYR A 54 -9.10 -4.14 11.50
CA TYR A 54 -10.46 -4.50 11.07
C TYR A 54 -10.47 -5.34 9.79
N GLY A 55 -11.54 -6.12 9.60
CA GLY A 55 -11.80 -6.89 8.39
C GLY A 55 -10.75 -7.96 8.07
N HIS A 56 -10.78 -8.47 6.84
CA HIS A 56 -9.82 -9.44 6.32
C HIS A 56 -8.71 -8.71 5.55
N ASN A 57 -7.46 -8.99 5.89
CA ASN A 57 -6.30 -8.43 5.21
C ASN A 57 -5.08 -9.35 5.34
N PHE A 58 -3.98 -8.97 4.68
CA PHE A 58 -2.76 -9.77 4.66
C PHE A 58 -2.13 -9.92 6.05
N LEU A 59 -2.06 -8.84 6.86
CA LEU A 59 -1.48 -8.87 8.20
C LEU A 59 -2.19 -9.89 9.09
N LYS A 60 -3.52 -9.84 9.17
CA LYS A 60 -4.31 -10.79 9.98
C LYS A 60 -4.22 -12.22 9.46
N THR A 61 -4.13 -12.39 8.15
CA THR A 61 -3.90 -13.70 7.52
C THR A 61 -2.55 -14.27 7.94
N MET A 62 -1.48 -13.46 7.90
CA MET A 62 -0.15 -13.91 8.31
C MET A 62 -0.10 -14.21 9.81
N LEU A 63 -0.67 -13.37 10.67
CA LEU A 63 -0.77 -13.64 12.11
C LEU A 63 -1.37 -15.03 12.38
N ARG A 64 -2.51 -15.33 11.77
CA ARG A 64 -3.16 -16.64 11.91
C ARG A 64 -2.31 -17.77 11.35
N LEU A 65 -1.83 -17.65 10.10
CA LEU A 65 -1.11 -18.74 9.45
C LEU A 65 0.24 -19.03 10.13
N THR A 66 0.94 -18.02 10.61
CA THR A 66 2.24 -18.22 11.30
C THR A 66 2.09 -18.77 12.71
N SER A 67 0.92 -18.65 13.33
CA SER A 67 0.62 -19.33 14.61
C SER A 67 0.16 -20.78 14.45
N GLU A 68 -0.44 -21.13 13.30
CA GLU A 68 -1.04 -22.45 13.05
C GLU A 68 -0.13 -23.41 12.28
N ARG A 69 0.89 -22.91 11.56
CA ARG A 69 1.68 -23.72 10.62
C ARG A 69 3.17 -23.73 10.97
N GLU A 70 3.79 -24.88 10.76
CA GLU A 70 5.25 -25.02 10.87
C GLU A 70 6.00 -24.38 9.70
N THR A 71 5.36 -24.36 8.52
CA THR A 71 5.97 -23.83 7.29
C THR A 71 4.94 -23.06 6.47
N LEU A 72 5.35 -21.90 5.94
CA LEU A 72 4.54 -21.04 5.07
C LEU A 72 5.36 -20.57 3.88
N ARG A 73 4.84 -20.68 2.67
CA ARG A 73 5.47 -20.12 1.46
C ARG A 73 4.84 -18.75 1.13
N VAL A 74 5.67 -17.74 0.91
CA VAL A 74 5.21 -16.38 0.61
C VAL A 74 5.99 -15.80 -0.57
N VAL A 75 5.28 -15.13 -1.48
CA VAL A 75 5.84 -14.55 -2.70
C VAL A 75 6.83 -13.42 -2.35
N PHE A 76 8.04 -13.44 -2.92
CA PHE A 76 9.09 -12.44 -2.69
C PHE A 76 9.35 -11.53 -3.90
N ASP A 77 8.94 -11.93 -5.12
CA ASP A 77 9.15 -11.21 -6.38
C ASP A 77 8.01 -10.23 -6.72
N GLN A 78 7.14 -9.93 -5.78
CA GLN A 78 6.17 -8.84 -5.84
C GLN A 78 6.52 -7.82 -4.76
N VAL A 79 6.84 -6.60 -5.19
CA VAL A 79 7.37 -5.52 -4.34
C VAL A 79 6.41 -4.34 -4.32
N GLY A 80 6.17 -3.79 -3.15
CA GLY A 80 5.29 -2.66 -2.92
C GLY A 80 5.53 -2.02 -1.55
N THR A 81 4.55 -1.26 -1.09
CA THR A 81 4.58 -0.68 0.25
C THR A 81 3.27 -1.01 0.98
N PRO A 82 3.32 -1.68 2.15
CA PRO A 82 2.16 -1.82 3.01
C PRO A 82 1.64 -0.45 3.47
N THR A 83 0.33 -0.32 3.59
CA THR A 83 -0.31 0.92 4.05
C THR A 83 -1.24 0.60 5.22
N TYR A 84 -0.98 1.20 6.37
CA TYR A 84 -1.90 1.12 7.50
C TYR A 84 -3.11 2.02 7.25
N ALA A 85 -4.31 1.47 7.33
CA ALA A 85 -5.54 2.22 7.06
C ALA A 85 -5.77 3.37 8.06
N GLY A 86 -5.24 3.25 9.28
CA GLY A 86 -5.27 4.32 10.27
C GLY A 86 -4.48 5.54 9.83
N ASP A 87 -3.29 5.36 9.24
CA ASP A 87 -2.47 6.47 8.76
C ASP A 87 -3.10 7.15 7.54
N LEU A 88 -3.67 6.36 6.62
CA LEU A 88 -4.43 6.92 5.50
C LEU A 88 -5.66 7.70 6.00
N ALA A 89 -6.39 7.19 6.97
CA ALA A 89 -7.55 7.86 7.54
C ALA A 89 -7.17 9.18 8.23
N LEU A 90 -6.08 9.17 9.02
CA LEU A 90 -5.55 10.38 9.66
C LEU A 90 -5.11 11.41 8.62
N ALA A 91 -4.45 10.98 7.56
CA ALA A 91 -4.03 11.86 6.47
C ALA A 91 -5.24 12.52 5.78
N ILE A 92 -6.29 11.75 5.46
CA ILE A 92 -7.53 12.28 4.88
C ILE A 92 -8.20 13.25 5.85
N PHE A 93 -8.31 12.89 7.13
CA PHE A 93 -8.91 13.75 8.16
C PHE A 93 -8.16 15.08 8.29
N SER A 94 -6.83 15.05 8.32
CA SER A 94 -6.00 16.25 8.40
C SER A 94 -6.16 17.18 7.18
N ILE A 95 -6.32 16.62 5.97
CA ILE A 95 -6.61 17.39 4.75
C ILE A 95 -7.95 18.13 4.89
N ILE A 96 -8.97 17.44 5.44
CA ILE A 96 -10.31 18.00 5.63
C ILE A 96 -10.29 19.07 6.73
N GLU A 97 -9.71 18.77 7.89
CA GLU A 97 -9.66 19.67 9.04
C GLU A 97 -8.88 20.96 8.75
N SER A 98 -7.79 20.86 8.01
CA SER A 98 -6.97 22.01 7.59
C SER A 98 -7.50 22.73 6.36
N GLU A 99 -8.59 22.27 5.75
CA GLU A 99 -9.18 22.76 4.49
C GLU A 99 -8.19 22.78 3.30
N ARG A 100 -7.09 22.03 3.39
CA ARG A 100 -6.05 21.98 2.34
C ARG A 100 -6.50 21.28 1.06
N TYR A 101 -7.69 20.72 1.02
CA TYR A 101 -8.30 20.22 -0.21
C TYR A 101 -8.64 21.37 -1.18
N ALA A 102 -8.92 22.56 -0.66
CA ALA A 102 -9.31 23.71 -1.48
C ALA A 102 -8.11 24.26 -2.27
N GLY A 103 -8.22 24.23 -3.62
CA GLY A 103 -7.15 24.63 -4.52
C GLY A 103 -6.05 23.57 -4.73
N ASN A 104 -6.21 22.39 -4.14
CA ASN A 104 -5.31 21.25 -4.29
C ASN A 104 -6.04 20.02 -4.83
N GLU A 105 -7.00 20.25 -5.74
CA GLU A 105 -7.69 19.17 -6.43
C GLU A 105 -6.71 18.36 -7.29
N GLY A 106 -7.04 17.08 -7.50
CA GLY A 106 -6.24 16.21 -8.36
C GLY A 106 -5.97 14.85 -7.77
N VAL A 107 -5.06 14.11 -8.42
CA VAL A 107 -4.70 12.75 -8.04
C VAL A 107 -3.41 12.75 -7.25
N TYR A 108 -3.41 12.00 -6.16
CA TYR A 108 -2.30 11.83 -5.24
C TYR A 108 -2.08 10.36 -4.90
N HIS A 109 -0.87 10.03 -4.48
CA HIS A 109 -0.52 8.72 -3.96
C HIS A 109 -0.25 8.79 -2.46
N PHE A 110 -0.78 7.84 -1.71
CA PHE A 110 -0.49 7.66 -0.29
C PHE A 110 -0.25 6.17 0.00
N THR A 111 0.92 5.85 0.52
CA THR A 111 1.27 4.60 1.20
C THR A 111 2.19 4.97 2.35
N ASP A 112 2.41 4.07 3.30
CA ASP A 112 3.47 4.30 4.29
C ASP A 112 4.84 4.39 3.59
N GLU A 113 5.89 4.84 4.28
CA GLU A 113 7.24 4.92 3.73
C GLU A 113 7.93 3.55 3.72
N GLY A 114 8.95 3.41 2.88
CA GLY A 114 9.71 2.18 2.69
C GLY A 114 9.15 1.27 1.60
N VAL A 115 9.84 0.17 1.37
CA VAL A 115 9.54 -0.80 0.32
C VAL A 115 9.82 -2.20 0.85
N CYS A 116 8.97 -3.18 0.54
CA CYS A 116 9.21 -4.58 0.87
C CYS A 116 8.48 -5.51 -0.11
N SER A 117 8.85 -6.79 -0.10
CA SER A 117 8.07 -7.85 -0.71
C SER A 117 6.97 -8.35 0.25
N TRP A 118 6.03 -9.15 -0.27
CA TRP A 118 5.07 -9.87 0.60
C TRP A 118 5.78 -10.79 1.58
N TYR A 119 6.89 -11.39 1.15
CA TYR A 119 7.73 -12.23 2.00
C TYR A 119 8.33 -11.43 3.17
N ASP A 120 8.95 -10.28 2.90
CA ASP A 120 9.53 -9.43 3.94
C ASP A 120 8.46 -8.97 4.93
N PHE A 121 7.28 -8.59 4.42
CA PHE A 121 6.17 -8.17 5.27
C PHE A 121 5.68 -9.32 6.17
N ALA A 122 5.57 -10.55 5.64
CA ALA A 122 5.18 -11.73 6.43
C ALA A 122 6.21 -12.06 7.52
N VAL A 123 7.51 -11.97 7.21
CA VAL A 123 8.61 -12.20 8.18
C VAL A 123 8.54 -11.20 9.32
N GLU A 124 8.38 -9.91 9.02
CA GLU A 124 8.28 -8.86 10.04
C GLU A 124 7.02 -9.01 10.91
N ILE A 125 5.88 -9.40 10.33
CA ILE A 125 4.65 -9.69 11.09
C ILE A 125 4.89 -10.85 12.08
N ALA A 126 5.47 -11.95 11.62
CA ALA A 126 5.74 -13.12 12.45
C ALA A 126 6.72 -12.77 13.59
N ALA A 127 7.78 -12.04 13.29
CA ALA A 127 8.77 -11.60 14.27
C ALA A 127 8.13 -10.70 15.34
N ALA A 128 7.35 -9.71 14.94
CA ALA A 128 6.69 -8.79 15.86
C ALA A 128 5.58 -9.47 16.71
N ALA A 129 4.98 -10.56 16.19
CA ALA A 129 3.99 -11.36 16.92
C ALA A 129 4.63 -12.41 17.83
N GLY A 130 5.94 -12.65 17.76
CA GLY A 130 6.63 -13.71 18.51
C GLY A 130 6.41 -15.12 17.93
N HIS A 131 5.99 -15.26 16.68
CA HIS A 131 5.72 -16.54 16.01
C HIS A 131 7.00 -17.13 15.38
N GLY A 132 8.06 -17.27 16.18
CA GLY A 132 9.38 -17.75 15.73
C GLY A 132 9.46 -19.23 15.31
N THR A 133 8.44 -20.03 15.56
CA THR A 133 8.38 -21.46 15.20
C THR A 133 7.98 -21.70 13.75
N CYS A 134 7.27 -20.78 13.12
CA CYS A 134 6.87 -20.91 11.72
C CYS A 134 8.03 -20.54 10.78
N ARG A 135 8.44 -21.48 9.95
CA ARG A 135 9.45 -21.23 8.91
C ARG A 135 8.79 -20.60 7.68
N ILE A 136 9.04 -19.31 7.44
CA ILE A 136 8.56 -18.63 6.25
C ILE A 136 9.59 -18.80 5.12
N ILE A 137 9.16 -19.34 3.97
CA ILE A 137 10.00 -19.68 2.82
C ILE A 137 9.61 -18.76 1.66
N PRO A 138 10.57 -18.03 1.04
CA PRO A 138 10.28 -17.25 -0.15
C PRO A 138 9.94 -18.16 -1.34
N CYS A 139 9.02 -17.73 -2.20
CA CYS A 139 8.69 -18.40 -3.46
C CYS A 139 8.43 -17.37 -4.57
N HIS A 140 8.59 -17.79 -5.81
CA HIS A 140 8.26 -16.98 -6.97
C HIS A 140 6.74 -16.92 -7.20
N THR A 141 6.27 -15.86 -7.85
CA THR A 141 4.89 -15.71 -8.30
C THR A 141 4.44 -16.89 -9.17
N SER A 142 5.33 -17.41 -10.02
CA SER A 142 5.08 -18.58 -10.88
C SER A 142 4.80 -19.87 -10.11
N GLU A 143 5.30 -19.98 -8.87
CA GLU A 143 5.07 -21.12 -7.98
C GLU A 143 3.80 -20.97 -7.13
N TYR A 144 3.17 -19.79 -7.14
CA TYR A 144 1.98 -19.46 -6.38
C TYR A 144 0.85 -19.00 -7.31
N PRO A 145 0.16 -19.92 -7.99
CA PRO A 145 -0.85 -19.58 -8.97
C PRO A 145 -2.00 -18.80 -8.33
N THR A 146 -2.26 -17.61 -8.83
CA THR A 146 -3.40 -16.76 -8.44
C THR A 146 -4.26 -16.45 -9.67
N LYS A 147 -5.58 -16.30 -9.46
CA LYS A 147 -6.50 -15.92 -10.55
C LYS A 147 -6.24 -14.52 -11.10
N ALA A 148 -5.67 -13.63 -10.29
CA ALA A 148 -5.38 -12.25 -10.66
C ALA A 148 -3.89 -12.05 -10.94
N GLN A 149 -3.57 -11.51 -12.10
CA GLN A 149 -2.21 -11.09 -12.41
C GLN A 149 -1.88 -9.81 -11.62
N ARG A 150 -0.82 -9.87 -10.82
CA ARG A 150 -0.35 -8.76 -10.00
C ARG A 150 0.96 -8.22 -10.56
N PRO A 151 1.20 -6.89 -10.51
CA PRO A 151 2.47 -6.33 -10.96
C PRO A 151 3.61 -6.79 -10.04
N ALA A 152 4.79 -7.04 -10.62
CA ALA A 152 5.99 -7.35 -9.84
C ALA A 152 6.46 -6.15 -8.98
N TYR A 153 6.16 -4.94 -9.42
CA TYR A 153 6.53 -3.71 -8.73
C TYR A 153 5.34 -2.74 -8.67
N SER A 154 4.93 -2.33 -7.46
CA SER A 154 3.75 -1.50 -7.22
C SER A 154 4.02 -0.33 -6.27
N VAL A 155 5.28 0.09 -6.13
CA VAL A 155 5.68 1.23 -5.29
C VAL A 155 5.13 2.52 -5.88
N LEU A 156 4.54 3.35 -5.02
CA LEU A 156 3.96 4.65 -5.37
C LEU A 156 4.85 5.77 -4.86
N ASP A 157 5.07 6.79 -5.70
CA ASP A 157 5.72 8.04 -5.29
C ASP A 157 4.73 8.91 -4.52
N LYS A 158 5.08 9.31 -3.32
CA LYS A 158 4.29 10.14 -2.41
C LYS A 158 4.77 11.59 -2.35
N THR A 159 5.76 11.95 -3.16
CA THR A 159 6.39 13.28 -3.11
C THR A 159 5.37 14.40 -3.28
N LYS A 160 4.49 14.28 -4.28
CA LYS A 160 3.40 15.25 -4.53
C LYS A 160 2.47 15.38 -3.32
N PHE A 161 2.06 14.26 -2.71
CA PHE A 161 1.21 14.25 -1.52
C PHE A 161 1.87 14.98 -0.35
N LYS A 162 3.10 14.59 -0.01
CA LYS A 162 3.87 15.17 1.10
C LYS A 162 4.09 16.68 0.93
N GLN A 163 4.46 17.11 -0.27
CA GLN A 163 4.71 18.52 -0.57
C GLN A 163 3.43 19.36 -0.54
N THR A 164 2.33 18.83 -1.09
CA THR A 164 1.05 19.58 -1.15
C THR A 164 0.41 19.71 0.23
N PHE A 165 0.36 18.61 0.98
CA PHE A 165 -0.36 18.58 2.25
C PHE A 165 0.54 18.82 3.46
N GLN A 166 1.87 18.95 3.27
CA GLN A 166 2.85 19.20 4.33
C GLN A 166 2.75 18.16 5.45
N MET A 167 2.73 16.88 5.05
CA MET A 167 2.59 15.74 5.96
C MET A 167 3.82 14.84 5.92
N ASP A 168 4.25 14.40 7.09
CA ASP A 168 5.17 13.27 7.25
C ASP A 168 4.37 11.97 7.24
N ILE A 169 4.96 10.93 6.64
CA ILE A 169 4.36 9.61 6.54
C ILE A 169 5.25 8.63 7.32
N PRO A 170 4.68 7.81 8.22
CA PRO A 170 5.47 6.86 8.98
C PRO A 170 6.02 5.73 8.09
N HIS A 171 7.09 5.08 8.55
CA HIS A 171 7.60 3.90 7.88
C HIS A 171 6.69 2.69 8.14
N TRP A 172 6.46 1.85 7.13
CA TRP A 172 5.52 0.72 7.22
C TRP A 172 5.77 -0.23 8.39
N ARG A 173 7.03 -0.38 8.84
CA ARG A 173 7.36 -1.21 10.02
C ARG A 173 6.82 -0.63 11.32
N GLU A 174 6.85 0.68 11.47
CA GLU A 174 6.31 1.38 12.64
C GLU A 174 4.79 1.30 12.64
N ALA A 175 4.17 1.62 11.52
CA ALA A 175 2.74 1.51 11.32
C ALA A 175 2.22 0.07 11.58
N MET A 176 2.96 -0.95 11.11
CA MET A 176 2.63 -2.35 11.35
C MET A 176 2.68 -2.69 12.84
N LYS A 177 3.71 -2.29 13.57
CA LYS A 177 3.82 -2.54 15.02
C LYS A 177 2.67 -1.89 15.77
N TYR A 178 2.35 -0.65 15.45
CA TYR A 178 1.22 0.06 16.03
C TYR A 178 -0.12 -0.65 15.77
N CYS A 179 -0.35 -1.14 14.55
CA CYS A 179 -1.54 -1.94 14.23
C CYS A 179 -1.59 -3.25 15.04
N LEU A 180 -0.44 -3.93 15.23
CA LEU A 180 -0.36 -5.15 16.04
C LEU A 180 -0.67 -4.91 17.51
N GLU A 181 -0.26 -3.77 18.07
CA GLU A 181 -0.58 -3.40 19.46
C GLU A 181 -2.08 -3.25 19.68
N LYS A 182 -2.81 -2.73 18.68
CA LYS A 182 -4.28 -2.63 18.73
C LYS A 182 -5.03 -3.96 18.60
N LEU A 183 -4.35 -5.02 18.17
CA LEU A 183 -4.92 -6.37 18.07
C LEU A 183 -4.72 -7.21 19.33
N ARG A 184 -3.93 -6.75 20.29
CA ARG A 184 -3.69 -7.38 21.58
C ARG A 184 -4.74 -6.97 22.59
#